data_03371f5a44bc40b64f9fb6961cc260ce
#
_entry.id   03371f5a44bc40b64f9fb6961cc260ce
#
_cell.length_a   1.000
_cell.length_b   1.000
_cell.length_c   1.000
_cell.angle_alpha   90.00
_cell.angle_beta   90.00
_cell.angle_gamma   90.00
#
_symmetry.space_group_name_H-M   'P 1'
#
loop_
_entity.id
_entity.type
_entity.pdbx_description
1 polymer ?
#
loop_
_entity_poly.entity_id
_entity_poly.type
_entity_poly.pdbx_seq_one_letter_code
_entity_poly.pdbx_strand_id
1 'polypeptide(L)'
;MKESKPKYLEIADAIHQEIRQEIYKQGDKLPVERELQERFGASRMTIRHALQKLEQQGVVRIDRGRGAFVMDLMIQRSKEILGVTELMERKGLKCHSKVLHLERIKPDEHIREAMNLKETDEVYFLHRIRYANDEAIAVEYAHINALYCPGLEMFNFESFSLYDVFYEHYHLDLSWARDDIRADSIRGEDAHILLQAKSGPALIVLIQQSCST
;
A
#
# COMPACT_ATOMS: atom_id res chain seq x y z
N MET A 1 -9.09 -24.83 -22.84
CA MET A 1 -10.30 -24.83 -21.98
C MET A 1 -10.09 -23.70 -20.98
N LYS A 2 -10.92 -22.66 -20.99
CA LYS A 2 -10.89 -21.63 -19.93
C LYS A 2 -11.40 -22.30 -18.64
N GLU A 3 -10.55 -22.44 -17.64
CA GLU A 3 -11.00 -22.84 -16.31
C GLU A 3 -12.05 -21.81 -15.84
N SER A 4 -13.26 -22.26 -15.57
CA SER A 4 -14.30 -21.40 -15.04
C SER A 4 -13.91 -21.00 -13.61
N LYS A 5 -13.95 -19.72 -13.33
CA LYS A 5 -13.68 -19.17 -11.99
C LYS A 5 -14.58 -19.89 -10.96
N PRO A 6 -14.05 -20.33 -9.81
CA PRO A 6 -14.86 -20.94 -8.77
C PRO A 6 -16.00 -20.04 -8.31
N LYS A 7 -17.22 -20.60 -8.18
CA LYS A 7 -18.45 -19.84 -7.90
C LYS A 7 -18.35 -18.97 -6.63
N TYR A 8 -17.63 -19.40 -5.60
CA TYR A 8 -17.44 -18.59 -4.39
C TYR A 8 -16.61 -17.32 -4.65
N LEU A 9 -15.67 -17.34 -5.60
CA LEU A 9 -14.90 -16.16 -5.98
C LEU A 9 -15.77 -15.18 -6.79
N GLU A 10 -16.64 -15.67 -7.66
CA GLU A 10 -17.59 -14.80 -8.39
C GLU A 10 -18.54 -14.08 -7.42
N ILE A 11 -19.02 -14.80 -6.40
CA ILE A 11 -19.90 -14.22 -5.37
C ILE A 11 -19.14 -13.21 -4.52
N ALA A 12 -17.91 -13.51 -4.12
CA ALA A 12 -17.08 -12.58 -3.36
C ALA A 12 -16.82 -11.29 -4.15
N ASP A 13 -16.50 -11.41 -5.44
CA ASP A 13 -16.28 -10.24 -6.30
C ASP A 13 -17.56 -9.41 -6.48
N ALA A 14 -18.73 -10.08 -6.67
CA ALA A 14 -19.99 -9.38 -6.80
C ALA A 14 -20.33 -8.56 -5.56
N ILE A 15 -20.19 -9.15 -4.36
CA ILE A 15 -20.42 -8.44 -3.08
C ILE A 15 -19.40 -7.32 -2.90
N HIS A 16 -18.13 -7.56 -3.24
CA HIS A 16 -17.09 -6.54 -3.17
C HIS A 16 -17.39 -5.34 -4.09
N GLN A 17 -17.86 -5.58 -5.30
CA GLN A 17 -18.29 -4.53 -6.23
C GLN A 17 -19.46 -3.70 -5.67
N GLU A 18 -20.45 -4.34 -5.05
CA GLU A 18 -21.58 -3.64 -4.41
C GLU A 18 -21.13 -2.74 -3.25
N ILE A 19 -20.16 -3.20 -2.47
CA ILE A 19 -19.54 -2.39 -1.42
C ILE A 19 -18.77 -1.20 -2.04
N ARG A 20 -18.02 -1.43 -3.13
CA ARG A 20 -17.32 -0.35 -3.86
C ARG A 20 -18.28 0.68 -4.49
N GLN A 21 -19.47 0.26 -4.88
CA GLN A 21 -20.53 1.13 -5.42
C GLN A 21 -21.37 1.78 -4.31
N GLU A 22 -20.97 1.62 -3.04
CA GLU A 22 -21.69 2.16 -1.87
C GLU A 22 -23.13 1.65 -1.69
N ILE A 23 -23.48 0.50 -2.31
CA ILE A 23 -24.76 -0.17 -2.06
C ILE A 23 -24.80 -0.66 -0.60
N TYR A 24 -23.64 -1.14 -0.10
CA TYR A 24 -23.41 -1.38 1.33
C TYR A 24 -22.29 -0.44 1.78
N LYS A 25 -22.58 0.36 2.81
CA LYS A 25 -21.65 1.33 3.38
C LYS A 25 -20.89 0.74 4.56
N GLN A 26 -19.83 1.43 4.97
CA GLN A 26 -19.09 1.09 6.18
C GLN A 26 -20.03 0.90 7.38
N GLY A 27 -19.84 -0.19 8.11
CA GLY A 27 -20.65 -0.56 9.25
C GLY A 27 -21.96 -1.26 8.92
N ASP A 28 -22.38 -1.25 7.66
CA ASP A 28 -23.61 -1.94 7.25
C ASP A 28 -23.45 -3.45 7.42
N LYS A 29 -24.56 -4.05 7.80
CA LYS A 29 -24.68 -5.49 7.86
C LYS A 29 -25.03 -6.04 6.49
N LEU A 30 -24.23 -6.99 5.99
CA LEU A 30 -24.58 -7.74 4.78
C LEU A 30 -25.80 -8.62 4.99
N PRO A 31 -26.53 -8.94 3.91
CA PRO A 31 -27.62 -9.91 3.96
C PRO A 31 -27.17 -11.22 4.60
N VAL A 32 -28.07 -11.87 5.34
CA VAL A 32 -27.75 -13.13 6.02
C VAL A 32 -27.45 -14.26 5.02
N GLU A 33 -26.70 -15.29 5.46
CA GLU A 33 -26.30 -16.42 4.60
C GLU A 33 -27.47 -16.97 3.78
N ARG A 34 -28.66 -17.07 4.35
CA ARG A 34 -29.86 -17.58 3.66
C ARG A 34 -30.28 -16.69 2.51
N GLU A 35 -30.31 -15.38 2.69
CA GLU A 35 -30.69 -14.41 1.65
C GLU A 35 -29.66 -14.41 0.53
N LEU A 36 -28.35 -14.51 0.87
CA LEU A 36 -27.29 -14.64 -0.14
C LEU A 36 -27.39 -15.95 -0.91
N GLN A 37 -27.79 -17.07 -0.26
CA GLN A 37 -28.04 -18.34 -0.95
C GLN A 37 -29.15 -18.22 -1.99
N GLU A 38 -30.27 -17.62 -1.61
CA GLU A 38 -31.42 -17.38 -2.49
C GLU A 38 -31.04 -16.48 -3.65
N ARG A 39 -30.32 -15.39 -3.36
CA ARG A 39 -29.90 -14.40 -4.35
C ARG A 39 -28.90 -14.94 -5.39
N PHE A 40 -27.89 -15.68 -4.95
CA PHE A 40 -26.83 -16.19 -5.83
C PHE A 40 -27.07 -17.63 -6.32
N GLY A 41 -28.15 -18.26 -5.91
CA GLY A 41 -28.42 -19.66 -6.25
C GLY A 41 -27.26 -20.58 -5.86
N ALA A 42 -26.71 -20.41 -4.65
CA ALA A 42 -25.50 -21.09 -4.20
C ALA A 42 -25.73 -21.84 -2.88
N SER A 43 -24.93 -22.90 -2.67
CA SER A 43 -24.99 -23.64 -1.41
C SER A 43 -24.51 -22.78 -0.22
N ARG A 44 -24.95 -23.11 0.99
CA ARG A 44 -24.50 -22.46 2.23
C ARG A 44 -22.97 -22.46 2.35
N MET A 45 -22.32 -23.56 2.00
CA MET A 45 -20.86 -23.67 2.04
C MET A 45 -20.19 -22.72 1.05
N THR A 46 -20.74 -22.57 -0.14
CA THR A 46 -20.24 -21.63 -1.16
C THR A 46 -20.35 -20.19 -0.71
N ILE A 47 -21.47 -19.80 -0.08
CA ILE A 47 -21.65 -18.46 0.51
C ILE A 47 -20.66 -18.22 1.64
N ARG A 48 -20.49 -19.20 2.54
CA ARG A 48 -19.52 -19.06 3.64
C ARG A 48 -18.08 -18.90 3.15
N HIS A 49 -17.70 -19.68 2.12
CA HIS A 49 -16.38 -19.51 1.50
C HIS A 49 -16.22 -18.12 0.85
N ALA A 50 -17.27 -17.60 0.20
CA ALA A 50 -17.25 -16.24 -0.34
C ALA A 50 -17.08 -15.17 0.76
N LEU A 51 -17.85 -15.28 1.85
CA LEU A 51 -17.74 -14.38 3.00
C LEU A 51 -16.38 -14.49 3.71
N GLN A 52 -15.87 -15.71 3.90
CA GLN A 52 -14.52 -15.93 4.44
C GLN A 52 -13.43 -15.33 3.53
N LYS A 53 -13.60 -15.42 2.21
CA LYS A 53 -12.70 -14.76 1.26
C LYS A 53 -12.72 -13.24 1.43
N LEU A 54 -13.90 -12.65 1.55
CA LEU A 54 -14.06 -11.22 1.84
C LEU A 54 -13.48 -10.82 3.21
N GLU A 55 -13.62 -11.68 4.21
CA GLU A 55 -13.02 -11.47 5.54
C GLU A 55 -11.48 -11.53 5.48
N GLN A 56 -10.92 -12.54 4.81
CA GLN A 56 -9.47 -12.62 4.56
C GLN A 56 -8.93 -11.41 3.79
N GLN A 57 -9.74 -10.85 2.90
CA GLN A 57 -9.44 -9.60 2.22
C GLN A 57 -9.71 -8.38 3.09
N GLY A 58 -10.24 -8.50 4.33
CA GLY A 58 -10.61 -7.43 5.25
C GLY A 58 -11.81 -6.60 4.77
N VAL A 59 -12.55 -7.01 3.72
CA VAL A 59 -13.72 -6.32 3.16
C VAL A 59 -14.89 -6.36 4.13
N VAL A 60 -14.99 -7.46 4.86
CA VAL A 60 -16.00 -7.65 5.88
C VAL A 60 -15.39 -8.25 7.15
N ARG A 61 -16.07 -8.06 8.26
CA ARG A 61 -15.81 -8.75 9.52
C ARG A 61 -16.98 -9.68 9.81
N ILE A 62 -16.70 -10.95 10.12
CA ILE A 62 -17.72 -11.93 10.46
C ILE A 62 -17.82 -12.04 11.98
N ASP A 63 -18.89 -11.50 12.54
CA ASP A 63 -19.20 -11.64 13.97
C ASP A 63 -20.08 -12.88 14.18
N ARG A 64 -19.60 -13.86 14.95
CA ARG A 64 -20.34 -15.10 15.22
C ARG A 64 -21.71 -14.81 15.80
N GLY A 65 -22.76 -15.35 15.17
CA GLY A 65 -24.16 -15.16 15.58
C GLY A 65 -24.76 -13.79 15.23
N ARG A 66 -23.98 -12.82 14.79
CA ARG A 66 -24.46 -11.47 14.44
C ARG A 66 -24.49 -11.22 12.94
N GLY A 67 -23.61 -11.89 12.17
CA GLY A 67 -23.52 -11.78 10.72
C GLY A 67 -22.23 -11.15 10.24
N ALA A 68 -22.18 -10.79 8.95
CA ALA A 68 -21.04 -10.11 8.32
C ALA A 68 -21.32 -8.60 8.23
N PHE A 69 -20.34 -7.79 8.56
CA PHE A 69 -20.41 -6.33 8.56
C PHE A 69 -19.33 -5.76 7.63
N VAL A 70 -19.67 -4.75 6.86
CA VAL A 70 -18.73 -4.05 5.98
C VAL A 70 -17.71 -3.31 6.83
N MET A 71 -16.44 -3.57 6.54
CA MET A 71 -15.32 -2.88 7.18
C MET A 71 -15.07 -1.52 6.52
N ASP A 72 -14.28 -0.68 7.17
CA ASP A 72 -13.85 0.58 6.58
C ASP A 72 -12.96 0.32 5.34
N LEU A 73 -13.49 0.64 4.16
CA LEU A 73 -12.74 0.50 2.92
C LEU A 73 -11.52 1.44 2.85
N MET A 74 -11.49 2.50 3.67
CA MET A 74 -10.30 3.34 3.82
C MET A 74 -9.13 2.55 4.43
N ILE A 75 -9.43 1.60 5.33
CA ILE A 75 -8.43 0.68 5.90
C ILE A 75 -8.08 -0.45 4.91
N GLN A 76 -8.97 -0.78 3.96
CA GLN A 76 -8.76 -1.87 2.97
C GLN A 76 -8.00 -1.44 1.72
N ARG A 77 -8.00 -0.15 1.39
CA ARG A 77 -7.09 0.38 0.36
C ARG A 77 -5.62 0.17 0.71
N SER A 78 -5.33 -0.22 1.96
CA SER A 78 -4.00 -0.65 2.39
C SER A 78 -3.57 -2.04 1.92
N LYS A 79 -4.42 -2.80 1.18
CA LYS A 79 -3.98 -4.05 0.52
C LYS A 79 -3.38 -3.84 -0.87
N GLU A 80 -3.65 -2.72 -1.52
CA GLU A 80 -2.83 -2.24 -2.60
C GLU A 80 -1.73 -1.40 -1.96
N ILE A 81 -0.50 -1.84 -2.04
CA ILE A 81 0.66 -1.06 -1.63
C ILE A 81 0.79 0.08 -2.64
N LEU A 82 0.18 1.21 -2.31
CA LEU A 82 0.15 2.38 -3.17
C LEU A 82 1.35 3.27 -2.88
N GLY A 83 2.07 3.65 -3.94
CA GLY A 83 3.05 4.72 -3.86
C GLY A 83 2.39 6.09 -3.60
N VAL A 84 3.17 7.02 -3.04
CA VAL A 84 2.70 8.40 -2.82
C VAL A 84 2.24 9.04 -4.12
N THR A 85 2.87 8.73 -5.25
CA THR A 85 2.48 9.24 -6.59
C THR A 85 1.05 8.85 -6.90
N GLU A 86 0.76 7.57 -6.90
CA GLU A 86 -0.58 7.05 -7.21
C GLU A 86 -1.63 7.55 -6.23
N LEU A 87 -1.28 7.65 -4.93
CA LEU A 87 -2.19 8.19 -3.92
C LEU A 87 -2.58 9.65 -4.21
N MET A 88 -1.63 10.47 -4.66
CA MET A 88 -1.90 11.88 -5.00
C MET A 88 -2.68 11.99 -6.31
N GLU A 89 -2.35 11.19 -7.32
CA GLU A 89 -3.06 11.16 -8.60
C GLU A 89 -4.53 10.73 -8.44
N ARG A 90 -4.81 9.74 -7.60
CA ARG A 90 -6.19 9.35 -7.25
C ARG A 90 -6.98 10.47 -6.59
N LYS A 91 -6.31 11.43 -5.96
CA LYS A 91 -6.91 12.66 -5.41
C LYS A 91 -6.98 13.81 -6.42
N GLY A 92 -6.57 13.60 -7.66
CA GLY A 92 -6.53 14.61 -8.71
C GLY A 92 -5.39 15.64 -8.55
N LEU A 93 -4.37 15.33 -7.74
CA LEU A 93 -3.21 16.18 -7.50
C LEU A 93 -2.04 15.71 -8.38
N LYS A 94 -1.30 16.65 -8.95
CA LYS A 94 -0.06 16.35 -9.68
C LYS A 94 1.05 16.06 -8.67
N CYS A 95 1.67 14.89 -8.77
CA CYS A 95 2.77 14.50 -7.91
C CYS A 95 4.08 14.57 -8.67
N HIS A 96 5.09 15.21 -8.08
CA HIS A 96 6.46 15.21 -8.57
C HIS A 96 7.44 15.21 -7.39
N SER A 97 8.72 15.09 -7.67
CA SER A 97 9.75 15.10 -6.63
C SER A 97 10.91 16.01 -7.01
N LYS A 98 11.64 16.45 -6.00
CA LYS A 98 12.99 16.98 -6.13
C LYS A 98 13.93 15.96 -5.50
N VAL A 99 14.77 15.32 -6.29
CA VAL A 99 15.79 14.39 -5.82
C VAL A 99 16.96 15.17 -5.21
N LEU A 100 17.27 14.87 -3.96
CA LEU A 100 18.40 15.46 -3.25
C LEU A 100 19.63 14.56 -3.33
N HIS A 101 19.44 13.23 -3.16
CA HIS A 101 20.47 12.22 -3.29
C HIS A 101 19.90 10.94 -3.90
N LEU A 102 20.67 10.31 -4.77
CA LEU A 102 20.47 8.95 -5.24
C LEU A 102 21.84 8.33 -5.45
N GLU A 103 22.19 7.42 -4.59
CA GLU A 103 23.52 6.78 -4.64
C GLU A 103 23.46 5.34 -4.14
N ARG A 104 24.42 4.53 -4.57
CA ARG A 104 24.59 3.16 -4.09
C ARG A 104 25.60 3.18 -2.95
N ILE A 105 25.16 2.71 -1.77
CA ILE A 105 25.93 2.78 -0.53
C ILE A 105 25.95 1.44 0.21
N LYS A 106 26.92 1.29 1.09
CA LYS A 106 26.86 0.26 2.13
C LYS A 106 25.91 0.75 3.22
N PRO A 107 24.88 -0.04 3.57
CA PRO A 107 23.96 0.33 4.63
C PRO A 107 24.66 0.33 5.99
N ASP A 108 24.20 1.20 6.88
CA ASP A 108 24.58 1.11 8.28
C ASP A 108 24.02 -0.15 8.95
N GLU A 109 24.42 -0.42 10.19
CA GLU A 109 24.01 -1.61 10.92
C GLU A 109 22.50 -1.68 11.10
N HIS A 110 21.85 -0.54 11.39
CA HIS A 110 20.40 -0.48 11.60
C HIS A 110 19.62 -0.85 10.33
N ILE A 111 19.99 -0.29 9.19
CA ILE A 111 19.37 -0.60 7.89
C ILE A 111 19.68 -2.03 7.48
N ARG A 112 20.90 -2.49 7.71
CA ARG A 112 21.33 -3.85 7.42
C ARG A 112 20.48 -4.89 8.17
N GLU A 113 20.27 -4.67 9.48
CA GLU A 113 19.44 -5.54 10.31
C GLU A 113 17.96 -5.48 9.90
N ALA A 114 17.42 -4.26 9.73
CA ALA A 114 16.02 -4.06 9.35
C ALA A 114 15.65 -4.73 8.01
N MET A 115 16.60 -4.75 7.06
CA MET A 115 16.41 -5.35 5.74
C MET A 115 16.97 -6.78 5.63
N ASN A 116 17.50 -7.35 6.73
CA ASN A 116 18.14 -8.67 6.78
C ASN A 116 19.22 -8.87 5.69
N LEU A 117 20.12 -7.88 5.55
CA LEU A 117 21.19 -7.85 4.58
C LEU A 117 22.49 -8.43 5.14
N LYS A 118 23.34 -8.98 4.25
CA LYS A 118 24.70 -9.40 4.57
C LYS A 118 25.64 -8.19 4.62
N GLU A 119 26.82 -8.33 5.22
CA GLU A 119 27.85 -7.27 5.24
C GLU A 119 28.33 -6.83 3.86
N THR A 120 28.22 -7.73 2.88
CA THR A 120 28.63 -7.48 1.49
C THR A 120 27.56 -6.80 0.66
N ASP A 121 26.32 -6.79 1.13
CA ASP A 121 25.19 -6.26 0.38
C ASP A 121 25.20 -4.72 0.39
N GLU A 122 24.74 -4.16 -0.71
CA GLU A 122 24.62 -2.72 -0.91
C GLU A 122 23.17 -2.34 -1.12
N VAL A 123 22.86 -1.09 -0.84
CA VAL A 123 21.54 -0.51 -1.05
C VAL A 123 21.65 0.76 -1.91
N TYR A 124 20.60 1.06 -2.65
CA TYR A 124 20.40 2.41 -3.15
C TYR A 124 19.75 3.24 -2.06
N PHE A 125 20.33 4.38 -1.79
CA PHE A 125 19.78 5.40 -0.92
C PHE A 125 19.18 6.51 -1.79
N LEU A 126 17.86 6.65 -1.72
CA LEU A 126 17.13 7.72 -2.39
C LEU A 126 16.59 8.69 -1.34
N HIS A 127 17.03 9.95 -1.41
CA HIS A 127 16.52 11.05 -0.60
C HIS A 127 15.86 12.08 -1.52
N ARG A 128 14.58 12.34 -1.31
CA ARG A 128 13.81 13.27 -2.14
C ARG A 128 12.72 13.98 -1.36
N ILE A 129 12.37 15.17 -1.85
CA ILE A 129 11.20 15.93 -1.42
C ILE A 129 10.05 15.58 -2.34
N ARG A 130 8.88 15.26 -1.78
CA ARG A 130 7.66 14.97 -2.52
C ARG A 130 6.77 16.20 -2.55
N TYR A 131 6.23 16.49 -3.70
CA TYR A 131 5.31 17.61 -3.92
C TYR A 131 3.96 17.10 -4.40
N ALA A 132 2.90 17.71 -3.90
CA ALA A 132 1.55 17.64 -4.47
C ALA A 132 1.21 19.03 -5.04
N ASN A 133 1.06 19.13 -6.35
CA ASN A 133 1.14 20.41 -7.08
C ASN A 133 2.45 21.14 -6.73
N ASP A 134 2.37 22.32 -6.14
CA ASP A 134 3.55 23.14 -5.79
C ASP A 134 3.87 23.09 -4.27
N GLU A 135 3.16 22.27 -3.50
CA GLU A 135 3.34 22.15 -2.05
C GLU A 135 4.18 20.94 -1.68
N ALA A 136 5.21 21.13 -0.85
CA ALA A 136 6.02 20.04 -0.30
C ALA A 136 5.19 19.30 0.76
N ILE A 137 4.94 18.01 0.52
CA ILE A 137 4.09 17.18 1.38
C ILE A 137 4.85 16.15 2.20
N ALA A 138 6.05 15.78 1.77
CA ALA A 138 6.89 14.82 2.49
C ALA A 138 8.36 14.96 2.10
N VAL A 139 9.24 14.61 3.04
CA VAL A 139 10.63 14.24 2.78
C VAL A 139 10.70 12.72 2.87
N GLU A 140 11.25 12.08 1.86
CA GLU A 140 11.33 10.63 1.74
C GLU A 140 12.79 10.17 1.74
N TYR A 141 13.08 9.20 2.60
CA TYR A 141 14.35 8.48 2.67
C TYR A 141 14.06 7.01 2.38
N ALA A 142 14.50 6.51 1.23
CA ALA A 142 14.29 5.13 0.84
C ALA A 142 15.61 4.36 0.73
N HIS A 143 15.63 3.15 1.29
CA HIS A 143 16.73 2.20 1.12
C HIS A 143 16.22 1.01 0.33
N ILE A 144 16.82 0.74 -0.81
CA ILE A 144 16.40 -0.30 -1.75
C ILE A 144 17.54 -1.30 -1.92
N ASN A 145 17.27 -2.58 -1.74
CA ASN A 145 18.30 -3.59 -1.94
C ASN A 145 18.80 -3.58 -3.39
N ALA A 146 20.09 -3.28 -3.59
CA ALA A 146 20.68 -3.15 -4.92
C ALA A 146 20.72 -4.46 -5.72
N LEU A 147 20.59 -5.60 -5.04
CA LEU A 147 20.51 -6.91 -5.69
C LEU A 147 19.27 -7.05 -6.56
N TYR A 148 18.13 -6.50 -6.11
CA TYR A 148 16.85 -6.61 -6.82
C TYR A 148 16.64 -5.53 -7.88
N CYS A 149 17.35 -4.41 -7.78
CA CYS A 149 17.17 -3.25 -8.64
C CYS A 149 18.49 -2.76 -9.24
N PRO A 150 19.24 -3.58 -10.00
CA PRO A 150 20.51 -3.16 -10.57
C PRO A 150 20.32 -2.01 -11.55
N GLY A 151 21.13 -0.93 -11.42
CA GLY A 151 21.05 0.25 -12.30
C GLY A 151 19.91 1.21 -11.96
N LEU A 152 19.38 1.17 -10.73
CA LEU A 152 18.29 2.03 -10.28
C LEU A 152 18.62 3.52 -10.42
N GLU A 153 19.89 3.88 -10.30
CA GLU A 153 20.41 5.25 -10.48
C GLU A 153 20.22 5.83 -11.87
N MET A 154 19.89 4.99 -12.86
CA MET A 154 19.64 5.44 -14.23
C MET A 154 18.26 6.07 -14.42
N PHE A 155 17.35 5.90 -13.44
CA PHE A 155 16.01 6.45 -13.52
C PHE A 155 15.92 7.86 -12.92
N ASN A 156 15.16 8.72 -13.60
CA ASN A 156 14.88 10.06 -13.11
C ASN A 156 13.70 10.05 -12.13
N PHE A 157 13.97 9.91 -10.82
CA PHE A 157 12.94 9.90 -9.78
C PHE A 157 12.33 11.27 -9.44
N GLU A 158 12.65 12.31 -10.19
CA GLU A 158 11.88 13.55 -10.14
C GLU A 158 10.53 13.39 -10.84
N SER A 159 10.48 12.57 -11.90
CA SER A 159 9.29 12.31 -12.71
C SER A 159 8.76 10.89 -12.59
N PHE A 160 9.61 9.91 -12.27
CA PHE A 160 9.17 8.52 -12.14
C PHE A 160 8.74 8.18 -10.70
N SER A 161 7.67 7.39 -10.60
CA SER A 161 7.31 6.70 -9.36
C SER A 161 8.30 5.57 -9.09
N LEU A 162 8.79 5.46 -7.86
CA LEU A 162 9.65 4.35 -7.45
C LEU A 162 8.93 3.00 -7.60
N TYR A 163 7.63 2.97 -7.30
CA TYR A 163 6.83 1.76 -7.39
C TYR A 163 6.55 1.34 -8.83
N ASP A 164 6.30 2.30 -9.72
CA ASP A 164 6.11 1.99 -11.14
C ASP A 164 7.40 1.39 -11.73
N VAL A 165 8.57 1.93 -11.34
CA VAL A 165 9.86 1.36 -11.73
C VAL A 165 10.03 -0.07 -11.20
N PHE A 166 9.60 -0.35 -9.96
CA PHE A 166 9.62 -1.70 -9.41
C PHE A 166 8.74 -2.66 -10.23
N TYR A 167 7.50 -2.27 -10.52
CA TYR A 167 6.55 -3.12 -11.25
C TYR A 167 6.90 -3.25 -12.74
N GLU A 168 7.14 -2.12 -13.41
CA GLU A 168 7.25 -2.11 -14.87
C GLU A 168 8.64 -2.52 -15.37
N HIS A 169 9.70 -2.12 -14.66
CA HIS A 169 11.06 -2.37 -15.11
C HIS A 169 11.68 -3.60 -14.44
N TYR A 170 11.55 -3.73 -13.12
CA TYR A 170 12.15 -4.85 -12.38
C TYR A 170 11.20 -6.03 -12.18
N HIS A 171 9.93 -5.91 -12.56
CA HIS A 171 8.89 -6.94 -12.41
C HIS A 171 8.75 -7.45 -10.96
N LEU A 172 9.00 -6.54 -10.01
CA LEU A 172 8.85 -6.82 -8.59
C LEU A 172 7.39 -6.58 -8.18
N ASP A 173 6.76 -7.58 -7.61
CA ASP A 173 5.44 -7.45 -7.00
C ASP A 173 5.60 -7.24 -5.49
N LEU A 174 5.15 -6.08 -4.99
CA LEU A 174 5.19 -5.79 -3.56
C LEU A 174 4.09 -6.58 -2.87
N SER A 175 4.48 -7.67 -2.20
CA SER A 175 3.53 -8.66 -1.65
C SER A 175 2.98 -8.25 -0.29
N TRP A 176 3.73 -7.50 0.50
CA TRP A 176 3.28 -6.94 1.76
C TRP A 176 4.05 -5.67 2.15
N ALA A 177 3.41 -4.83 2.95
CA ALA A 177 4.04 -3.70 3.62
C ALA A 177 3.66 -3.71 5.10
N ARG A 178 4.58 -3.23 5.93
CA ARG A 178 4.34 -2.93 7.34
C ARG A 178 4.64 -1.47 7.57
N ASP A 179 3.64 -0.75 8.06
CA ASP A 179 3.75 0.66 8.38
C ASP A 179 3.80 0.84 9.90
N ASP A 180 4.75 1.63 10.36
CA ASP A 180 4.79 2.17 11.72
C ASP A 180 4.61 3.69 11.62
N ILE A 181 3.50 4.19 12.16
CA ILE A 181 3.09 5.58 12.03
C ILE A 181 3.10 6.21 13.43
N ARG A 182 3.85 7.29 13.58
CA ARG A 182 3.93 8.05 14.82
C ARG A 182 3.90 9.55 14.59
N ALA A 183 3.35 10.28 15.53
CA ALA A 183 3.48 11.73 15.60
C ALA A 183 4.74 12.09 16.35
N ASP A 184 5.54 12.99 15.80
CA ASP A 184 6.80 13.46 16.40
C ASP A 184 7.05 14.91 16.00
N SER A 185 8.12 15.49 16.50
CA SER A 185 8.60 16.82 16.11
C SER A 185 9.81 16.69 15.20
N ILE A 186 9.69 17.17 13.98
CA ILE A 186 10.83 17.28 13.07
C ILE A 186 11.62 18.57 13.34
N ARG A 187 12.91 18.55 12.99
CA ARG A 187 13.85 19.67 13.19
C ARG A 187 14.79 19.78 11.99
N GLY A 188 15.55 20.86 11.96
CA GLY A 188 16.59 21.06 10.96
C GLY A 188 16.05 21.30 9.56
N GLU A 189 16.71 20.71 8.57
CA GLU A 189 16.41 20.91 7.15
C GLU A 189 15.01 20.42 6.77
N ASP A 190 14.60 19.24 7.25
CA ASP A 190 13.28 18.68 6.99
C ASP A 190 12.14 19.59 7.47
N ALA A 191 12.30 20.16 8.67
CA ALA A 191 11.33 21.11 9.21
C ALA A 191 11.30 22.41 8.39
N HIS A 192 12.45 22.84 7.90
CA HIS A 192 12.51 24.03 7.04
C HIS A 192 11.82 23.76 5.70
N ILE A 193 12.05 22.61 5.12
CA ILE A 193 11.43 22.20 3.83
C ILE A 193 9.92 22.08 3.95
N LEU A 194 9.43 21.33 4.96
CA LEU A 194 8.01 20.98 5.05
C LEU A 194 7.18 22.06 5.74
N LEU A 195 7.74 22.75 6.73
CA LEU A 195 7.01 23.67 7.62
C LEU A 195 7.45 25.12 7.49
N GLN A 196 8.53 25.40 6.74
CA GLN A 196 9.19 26.71 6.69
C GLN A 196 9.59 27.22 8.09
N ALA A 197 9.89 26.30 9.00
CA ALA A 197 10.21 26.54 10.41
C ALA A 197 11.44 25.76 10.85
N LYS A 198 12.02 26.09 12.02
CA LYS A 198 13.18 25.35 12.57
C LYS A 198 12.79 23.99 13.17
N SER A 199 11.56 23.85 13.60
CA SER A 199 10.98 22.62 14.14
C SER A 199 9.47 22.70 14.16
N GLY A 200 8.78 21.58 14.20
CA GLY A 200 7.33 21.54 14.31
C GLY A 200 6.80 20.11 14.32
N PRO A 201 5.48 19.94 14.49
CA PRO A 201 4.87 18.63 14.47
C PRO A 201 4.89 18.04 13.06
N ALA A 202 5.17 16.75 12.98
CA ALA A 202 5.12 15.98 11.75
C ALA A 202 4.58 14.57 12.01
N LEU A 203 4.10 13.94 10.95
CA LEU A 203 3.80 12.53 10.95
C LEU A 203 5.00 11.80 10.35
N ILE A 204 5.59 10.90 11.13
CA ILE A 204 6.67 10.04 10.67
C ILE A 204 6.07 8.70 10.32
N VAL A 205 6.28 8.26 9.09
CA VAL A 205 5.83 6.97 8.59
C VAL A 205 7.05 6.15 8.22
N LEU A 206 7.25 5.02 8.91
CA LEU A 206 8.27 4.04 8.58
C LEU A 206 7.59 2.90 7.86
N ILE A 207 7.99 2.66 6.61
CA ILE A 207 7.40 1.62 5.76
C ILE A 207 8.46 0.56 5.48
N GLN A 208 8.19 -0.67 5.89
CA GLN A 208 8.97 -1.84 5.49
C GLN A 208 8.17 -2.65 4.49
N GLN A 209 8.77 -2.97 3.36
CA GLN A 209 8.11 -3.69 2.27
C GLN A 209 8.92 -4.91 1.85
N SER A 210 8.22 -5.91 1.35
CA SER A 210 8.83 -7.09 0.73
C SER A 210 8.18 -7.37 -0.61
N CYS A 211 8.98 -7.80 -1.57
CA CYS A 211 8.52 -8.27 -2.87
C CYS A 211 8.53 -9.80 -2.92
N SER A 212 7.61 -10.36 -3.71
CA SER A 212 7.70 -11.73 -4.19
C SER A 212 8.53 -11.72 -5.48
N THR A 213 9.56 -12.51 -5.52
CA THR A 213 10.35 -12.82 -6.73
C THR A 213 9.82 -14.06 -7.39
#